data_d6a8e767ddd011456d0e681d4bda889b
#
_entry.id   d6a8e767ddd011456d0e681d4bda889b
#
_cell.length_a   1.000
_cell.length_b   1.000
_cell.length_c   1.000
_cell.angle_alpha   90.00
_cell.angle_beta   90.00
_cell.angle_gamma   90.00
#
_symmetry.space_group_name_H-M   'P 1'
#
loop_
_entity.id
_entity.type
_entity.pdbx_description
1 polymer ?
#
loop_
_entity_poly.entity_id
_entity_poly.type
_entity_poly.pdbx_seq_one_letter_code
_entity_poly.pdbx_strand_id
1 'polypeptide(L)'
;MESIKWKNPGRKRHQDLSYTSPDFVKGYDLDQEDFTYLNEKKKKNEVLTREENDRYGIYIMTMIEIVLEGRKFKNKSFNEKCELRDQMVFELLQAILGFDPSRGSKIFSYAYRCAYVAACHYYSEKQKEAAFAKRIYDIIDICPTNGRKINTNYKNGGNE
;
A
#
# COMPACT_ATOMS: atom_id res chain seq x y z
N MET A 1 3.81 -20.02 24.67
CA MET A 1 3.61 -19.11 23.53
C MET A 1 2.54 -18.10 23.95
N GLU A 2 2.96 -16.95 24.40
CA GLU A 2 2.02 -15.86 24.70
C GLU A 2 1.60 -15.20 23.38
N SER A 3 0.30 -15.23 23.12
CA SER A 3 -0.29 -14.56 21.98
C SER A 3 -0.10 -13.05 22.14
N ILE A 4 0.59 -12.41 21.19
CA ILE A 4 0.73 -10.97 21.11
C ILE A 4 -0.69 -10.40 20.95
N LYS A 5 -1.27 -9.92 22.07
CA LYS A 5 -2.56 -9.23 22.05
C LYS A 5 -2.32 -7.83 21.49
N TRP A 6 -2.83 -7.59 20.29
CA TRP A 6 -2.97 -6.25 19.72
C TRP A 6 -3.82 -5.40 20.68
N LYS A 7 -3.17 -4.57 21.48
CA LYS A 7 -3.88 -3.51 22.19
C LYS A 7 -4.12 -2.39 21.18
N ASN A 8 -5.33 -2.36 20.62
CA ASN A 8 -5.80 -1.15 19.95
C ASN A 8 -5.87 -0.04 21.01
N PRO A 9 -4.93 0.91 21.05
CA PRO A 9 -5.08 2.07 21.91
C PRO A 9 -6.27 2.85 21.36
N GLY A 10 -7.30 3.02 22.17
CA GLY A 10 -8.54 3.68 21.79
C GLY A 10 -8.24 4.95 21.00
N ARG A 11 -8.96 5.12 19.87
CA ARG A 11 -8.80 6.20 18.89
C ARG A 11 -8.68 7.57 19.56
N LYS A 12 -7.46 8.01 19.87
CA LYS A 12 -7.21 9.44 20.02
C LYS A 12 -7.31 10.04 18.62
N ARG A 13 -8.26 10.94 18.41
CA ARG A 13 -8.40 11.69 17.16
C ARG A 13 -7.06 12.34 16.84
N HIS A 14 -6.45 11.92 15.75
CA HIS A 14 -5.24 12.53 15.19
C HIS A 14 -5.59 13.92 14.63
N GLN A 15 -5.80 14.89 15.52
CA GLN A 15 -5.75 16.29 15.18
C GLN A 15 -4.30 16.71 15.46
N ASP A 16 -3.59 17.08 14.41
CA ASP A 16 -2.30 17.80 14.43
C ASP A 16 -1.01 17.05 14.83
N LEU A 17 -0.93 15.75 14.63
CA LEU A 17 0.38 15.09 14.70
C LEU A 17 1.15 15.35 13.40
N SER A 18 2.19 16.18 13.47
CA SER A 18 3.20 16.21 12.42
C SER A 18 3.81 14.80 12.35
N TYR A 19 3.91 14.22 11.17
CA TYR A 19 4.42 12.86 10.93
C TYR A 19 5.86 12.61 11.43
N THR A 20 6.47 13.60 12.02
CA THR A 20 7.80 13.60 12.64
C THR A 20 7.74 13.57 14.17
N SER A 21 6.53 13.59 14.77
CA SER A 21 6.39 13.60 16.22
C SER A 21 6.76 12.26 16.84
N PRO A 22 7.61 12.26 17.88
CA PRO A 22 7.87 11.04 18.66
C PRO A 22 6.60 10.40 19.24
N ASP A 23 5.56 11.20 19.48
CA ASP A 23 4.28 10.74 20.04
C ASP A 23 3.44 9.95 19.04
N PHE A 24 3.68 10.10 17.76
CA PHE A 24 3.04 9.32 16.71
C PHE A 24 3.40 7.83 16.79
N VAL A 25 4.65 7.54 17.11
CA VAL A 25 5.18 6.17 17.21
C VAL A 25 4.83 5.52 18.56
N LYS A 26 4.76 6.30 19.64
CA LYS A 26 4.48 5.81 21.01
C LYS A 26 3.14 5.07 21.14
N GLY A 27 2.15 5.41 20.33
CA GLY A 27 0.84 4.76 20.37
C GLY A 27 0.83 3.32 19.85
N TYR A 28 1.91 2.86 19.20
CA TYR A 28 2.01 1.56 18.54
C TYR A 28 3.04 0.62 19.19
N ASP A 29 3.64 1.02 20.30
CA ASP A 29 4.67 0.23 21.00
C ASP A 29 5.80 -0.26 20.07
N LEU A 30 6.26 0.65 19.20
CA LEU A 30 7.26 0.37 18.18
C LEU A 30 8.65 0.78 18.67
N ASP A 31 9.59 -0.15 18.61
CA ASP A 31 10.99 0.09 18.96
C ASP A 31 11.78 0.54 17.73
N GLN A 32 12.25 1.80 17.76
CA GLN A 32 13.01 2.39 16.67
C GLN A 32 14.41 1.79 16.53
N GLU A 33 15.04 1.43 17.66
CA GLU A 33 16.39 0.88 17.67
C GLU A 33 16.36 -0.55 17.14
N ASP A 34 15.40 -1.37 17.60
CA ASP A 34 15.19 -2.73 17.09
C ASP A 34 14.88 -2.71 15.58
N PHE A 35 14.00 -1.83 15.12
CA PHE A 35 13.70 -1.76 13.68
C PHE A 35 14.93 -1.33 12.85
N THR A 36 15.72 -0.38 13.35
CA THR A 36 16.96 0.04 12.68
C THR A 36 17.96 -1.11 12.62
N TYR A 37 18.15 -1.83 13.73
CA TYR A 37 19.03 -3.00 13.80
C TYR A 37 18.60 -4.09 12.80
N LEU A 38 17.33 -4.46 12.78
CA LEU A 38 16.80 -5.46 11.85
C LEU A 38 16.95 -5.05 10.39
N ASN A 39 16.73 -3.77 10.10
CA ASN A 39 16.92 -3.23 8.75
C ASN A 39 18.39 -3.26 8.30
N GLU A 40 19.33 -2.95 9.18
CA GLU A 40 20.76 -3.06 8.87
C GLU A 40 21.20 -4.51 8.62
N LYS A 41 20.67 -5.47 9.36
CA LYS A 41 20.91 -6.91 9.09
C LYS A 41 20.40 -7.30 7.69
N LYS A 42 19.17 -6.89 7.34
CA LYS A 42 18.60 -7.12 6.01
C LYS A 42 19.45 -6.48 4.90
N LYS A 43 19.90 -5.26 5.11
CA LYS A 43 20.75 -4.53 4.16
C LYS A 43 22.09 -5.23 3.89
N LYS A 44 22.65 -5.89 4.91
CA LYS A 44 23.86 -6.70 4.80
C LYS A 44 23.61 -8.12 4.28
N ASN A 45 22.36 -8.47 3.94
CA ASN A 45 21.93 -9.81 3.58
C ASN A 45 22.19 -10.87 4.68
N GLU A 46 22.18 -10.45 5.94
CA GLU A 46 22.27 -11.36 7.07
C GLU A 46 20.94 -12.11 7.25
N VAL A 47 21.03 -13.38 7.62
CA VAL A 47 19.84 -14.20 7.87
C VAL A 47 19.21 -13.78 9.19
N LEU A 48 17.96 -13.33 9.14
CA LEU A 48 17.17 -13.07 10.33
C LEU A 48 16.60 -14.37 10.89
N THR A 49 16.53 -14.47 12.20
CA THR A 49 15.76 -15.54 12.86
C THR A 49 14.26 -15.38 12.54
N ARG A 50 13.47 -16.41 12.80
CA ARG A 50 12.03 -16.35 12.63
C ARG A 50 11.40 -15.21 13.43
N GLU A 51 11.77 -15.07 14.70
CA GLU A 51 11.27 -14.02 15.57
C GLU A 51 11.66 -12.62 15.09
N GLU A 52 12.88 -12.45 14.59
CA GLU A 52 13.34 -11.19 14.00
C GLU A 52 12.57 -10.84 12.72
N ASN A 53 12.30 -11.83 11.86
CA ASN A 53 11.48 -11.61 10.67
C ASN A 53 10.04 -11.23 11.02
N ASP A 54 9.46 -11.87 12.03
CA ASP A 54 8.09 -11.57 12.48
C ASP A 54 8.03 -10.12 13.02
N ARG A 55 8.99 -9.70 13.84
CA ARG A 55 9.06 -8.30 14.33
C ARG A 55 9.25 -7.30 13.18
N TYR A 56 10.16 -7.60 12.26
CA TYR A 56 10.37 -6.75 11.08
C TYR A 56 9.08 -6.60 10.25
N GLY A 57 8.38 -7.70 10.02
CA GLY A 57 7.08 -7.70 9.35
C GLY A 57 6.04 -6.86 10.08
N ILE A 58 5.98 -6.95 11.40
CA ILE A 58 5.08 -6.13 12.23
C ILE A 58 5.38 -4.64 12.04
N TYR A 59 6.64 -4.22 12.05
CA TYR A 59 7.01 -2.82 11.83
C TYR A 59 6.56 -2.31 10.45
N ILE A 60 6.83 -3.09 9.40
CA ILE A 60 6.41 -2.75 8.03
C ILE A 60 4.88 -2.62 7.94
N MET A 61 4.14 -3.63 8.42
CA MET A 61 2.67 -3.63 8.36
C MET A 61 2.07 -2.50 9.17
N THR A 62 2.62 -2.20 10.35
CA THR A 62 2.14 -1.10 11.17
C THR A 62 2.31 0.25 10.45
N MET A 63 3.43 0.49 9.78
CA MET A 63 3.62 1.72 9.00
C MET A 63 2.59 1.85 7.87
N ILE A 64 2.26 0.76 7.20
CA ILE A 64 1.26 0.73 6.15
C ILE A 64 -0.14 1.03 6.71
N GLU A 65 -0.54 0.38 7.80
CA GLU A 65 -1.86 0.62 8.43
C GLU A 65 -2.00 2.08 8.89
N ILE A 66 -0.95 2.67 9.44
CA ILE A 66 -0.93 4.08 9.81
C ILE A 66 -1.20 4.99 8.59
N VAL A 67 -0.60 4.69 7.44
CA VAL A 67 -0.86 5.43 6.21
C VAL A 67 -2.30 5.24 5.74
N LEU A 68 -2.81 4.00 5.76
CA LEU A 68 -4.17 3.66 5.33
C LEU A 68 -5.25 4.29 6.22
N GLU A 69 -4.96 4.50 7.51
CA GLU A 69 -5.85 5.22 8.43
C GLU A 69 -5.79 6.74 8.25
N GLY A 70 -4.79 7.23 7.51
CA GLY A 70 -4.63 8.65 7.21
C GLY A 70 -5.82 9.23 6.44
N ARG A 71 -6.06 10.55 6.61
CA ARG A 71 -7.21 11.29 6.04
C ARG A 71 -7.44 10.97 4.55
N LYS A 72 -6.38 10.80 3.76
CA LYS A 72 -6.46 10.60 2.30
C LYS A 72 -7.02 9.23 1.93
N PHE A 73 -6.75 8.21 2.74
CA PHE A 73 -7.03 6.80 2.40
C PHE A 73 -8.14 6.18 3.27
N LYS A 74 -8.48 6.82 4.38
CA LYS A 74 -9.43 6.31 5.38
C LYS A 74 -10.78 5.87 4.80
N ASN A 75 -11.31 6.65 3.85
CA ASN A 75 -12.65 6.44 3.27
C ASN A 75 -12.64 5.54 2.03
N LYS A 76 -11.52 4.89 1.72
CA LYS A 76 -11.43 3.95 0.62
C LYS A 76 -12.16 2.65 0.94
N SER A 77 -12.68 1.99 -0.10
CA SER A 77 -13.32 0.68 0.05
C SER A 77 -12.33 -0.36 0.58
N PHE A 78 -12.85 -1.45 1.11
CA PHE A 78 -12.02 -2.55 1.62
C PHE A 78 -11.10 -3.13 0.52
N ASN A 79 -11.65 -3.35 -0.67
CA ASN A 79 -10.89 -3.90 -1.80
C ASN A 79 -9.76 -2.96 -2.24
N GLU A 80 -10.05 -1.65 -2.36
CA GLU A 80 -9.02 -0.65 -2.67
C GLU A 80 -7.92 -0.61 -1.60
N LYS A 81 -8.27 -0.76 -0.33
CA LYS A 81 -7.27 -0.82 0.75
C LYS A 81 -6.42 -2.08 0.69
N CYS A 82 -6.99 -3.23 0.30
CA CYS A 82 -6.22 -4.46 0.11
C CYS A 82 -5.21 -4.32 -1.03
N GLU A 83 -5.66 -3.89 -2.22
CA GLU A 83 -4.78 -3.66 -3.37
C GLU A 83 -3.66 -2.66 -3.03
N LEU A 84 -4.02 -1.57 -2.35
CA LEU A 84 -3.08 -0.54 -1.95
C LEU A 84 -2.06 -1.06 -0.93
N ARG A 85 -2.50 -1.89 0.03
CA ARG A 85 -1.63 -2.53 1.02
C ARG A 85 -0.58 -3.39 0.35
N ASP A 86 -0.98 -4.25 -0.60
CA ASP A 86 -0.08 -5.15 -1.31
C ASP A 86 1.00 -4.36 -2.06
N GLN A 87 0.62 -3.31 -2.76
CA GLN A 87 1.56 -2.43 -3.45
C GLN A 87 2.51 -1.72 -2.47
N MET A 88 1.98 -1.21 -1.36
CA MET A 88 2.79 -0.52 -0.35
C MET A 88 3.79 -1.46 0.32
N VAL A 89 3.43 -2.72 0.61
CA VAL A 89 4.35 -3.72 1.17
C VAL A 89 5.55 -3.89 0.25
N PHE A 90 5.30 -4.12 -1.03
CA PHE A 90 6.35 -4.36 -2.01
C PHE A 90 7.31 -3.16 -2.14
N GLU A 91 6.76 -1.96 -2.33
CA GLU A 91 7.58 -0.75 -2.48
C GLU A 91 8.30 -0.37 -1.19
N LEU A 92 7.64 -0.50 -0.03
CA LEU A 92 8.26 -0.18 1.26
C LEU A 92 9.42 -1.12 1.59
N LEU A 93 9.28 -2.43 1.34
CA LEU A 93 10.35 -3.40 1.57
C LEU A 93 11.61 -3.09 0.75
N GLN A 94 11.45 -2.58 -0.46
CA GLN A 94 12.58 -2.15 -1.28
C GLN A 94 13.16 -0.82 -0.81
N ALA A 95 12.30 0.17 -0.56
CA ALA A 95 12.72 1.51 -0.22
C ALA A 95 13.41 1.60 1.15
N ILE A 96 12.95 0.80 2.13
CA ILE A 96 13.47 0.87 3.50
C ILE A 96 14.94 0.43 3.61
N LEU A 97 15.41 -0.41 2.69
CA LEU A 97 16.82 -0.80 2.61
C LEU A 97 17.73 0.39 2.26
N GLY A 98 17.18 1.44 1.66
CA GLY A 98 17.89 2.69 1.40
C GLY A 98 18.00 3.62 2.61
N PHE A 99 17.46 3.24 3.76
CA PHE A 99 17.56 4.05 4.97
C PHE A 99 19.01 4.19 5.44
N ASP A 100 19.40 5.41 5.78
CA ASP A 100 20.72 5.76 6.28
C ASP A 100 20.58 6.52 7.60
N PRO A 101 20.91 5.88 8.74
CA PRO A 101 20.80 6.51 10.05
C PRO A 101 21.74 7.72 10.24
N SER A 102 22.82 7.81 9.47
CA SER A 102 23.78 8.92 9.56
C SER A 102 23.17 10.28 9.16
N ARG A 103 22.06 10.27 8.39
CA ARG A 103 21.34 11.47 7.96
C ARG A 103 20.47 12.09 9.05
N GLY A 104 20.49 11.56 10.26
CA GLY A 104 19.73 12.09 11.41
C GLY A 104 18.22 11.89 11.33
N SER A 105 17.70 11.18 10.31
CA SER A 105 16.28 10.84 10.20
C SER A 105 15.96 9.59 11.01
N LYS A 106 14.73 9.54 11.55
CA LYS A 106 14.23 8.36 12.26
C LYS A 106 13.69 7.35 11.25
N ILE A 107 13.96 6.04 11.45
CA ILE A 107 13.54 4.99 10.53
C ILE A 107 12.01 4.96 10.33
N PHE A 108 11.21 5.18 11.37
CA PHE A 108 9.75 5.23 11.23
C PHE A 108 9.28 6.40 10.38
N SER A 109 9.89 7.57 10.52
CA SER A 109 9.57 8.74 9.68
C SER A 109 9.92 8.47 8.22
N TYR A 110 11.04 7.79 7.98
CA TYR A 110 11.46 7.39 6.64
C TYR A 110 10.51 6.34 6.05
N ALA A 111 10.21 5.28 6.81
CA ALA A 111 9.28 4.21 6.41
C ALA A 111 7.88 4.76 6.10
N TYR A 112 7.34 5.63 6.97
CA TYR A 112 6.06 6.30 6.73
C TYR A 112 6.06 7.06 5.41
N ARG A 113 7.11 7.86 5.16
CA ARG A 113 7.23 8.63 3.92
C ARG A 113 7.27 7.72 2.69
N CYS A 114 8.05 6.64 2.75
CA CYS A 114 8.12 5.66 1.65
C CYS A 114 6.75 5.02 1.39
N ALA A 115 6.08 4.55 2.44
CA ALA A 115 4.74 3.97 2.34
C ALA A 115 3.71 4.96 1.77
N TYR A 116 3.76 6.23 2.21
CA TYR A 116 2.87 7.27 1.69
C TYR A 116 3.13 7.57 0.21
N VAL A 117 4.40 7.63 -0.21
CA VAL A 117 4.77 7.83 -1.62
C VAL A 117 4.30 6.67 -2.47
N ALA A 118 4.48 5.41 -2.01
CA ALA A 118 3.97 4.22 -2.67
C ALA A 118 2.45 4.29 -2.88
N ALA A 119 1.71 4.68 -1.85
CA ALA A 119 0.26 4.89 -1.95
C ALA A 119 -0.13 5.96 -2.98
N CYS A 120 0.64 7.05 -3.05
CA CYS A 120 0.41 8.10 -4.04
C CYS A 120 0.70 7.63 -5.47
N HIS A 121 1.76 6.84 -5.68
CA HIS A 121 2.10 6.24 -6.98
C HIS A 121 0.98 5.33 -7.46
N TYR A 122 0.50 4.42 -6.62
CA TYR A 122 -0.62 3.54 -6.95
C TYR A 122 -1.84 4.33 -7.49
N TYR A 123 -2.24 5.39 -6.81
CA TYR A 123 -3.37 6.20 -7.28
C TYR A 123 -3.08 6.95 -8.56
N SER A 124 -1.86 7.43 -8.74
CA SER A 124 -1.45 8.09 -9.99
C SER A 124 -1.56 7.14 -11.18
N GLU A 125 -1.09 5.89 -11.02
CA GLU A 125 -1.17 4.88 -12.07
C GLU A 125 -2.63 4.48 -12.36
N LYS A 126 -3.45 4.25 -11.33
CA LYS A 126 -4.89 3.98 -11.51
C LYS A 126 -5.63 5.11 -12.24
N GLN A 127 -5.28 6.38 -11.97
CA GLN A 127 -5.87 7.51 -12.70
C GLN A 127 -5.43 7.54 -14.17
N LYS A 128 -4.17 7.23 -14.47
CA LYS A 128 -3.67 7.13 -15.85
C LYS A 128 -4.37 6.00 -16.60
N GLU A 129 -4.53 4.83 -16.00
CA GLU A 129 -5.25 3.69 -16.57
C GLU A 129 -6.71 4.05 -16.88
N ALA A 130 -7.41 4.69 -15.93
CA ALA A 130 -8.78 5.12 -16.11
C ALA A 130 -8.91 6.16 -17.24
N ALA A 131 -7.98 7.13 -17.30
CA ALA A 131 -7.97 8.13 -18.36
C ALA A 131 -7.68 7.52 -19.74
N PHE A 132 -6.79 6.52 -19.79
CA PHE A 132 -6.50 5.78 -21.01
C PHE A 132 -7.71 4.96 -21.47
N ALA A 133 -8.33 4.21 -20.56
CA ALA A 133 -9.55 3.46 -20.87
C ALA A 133 -10.66 4.37 -21.42
N LYS A 134 -10.89 5.54 -20.78
CA LYS A 134 -11.86 6.51 -21.28
C LYS A 134 -11.56 6.96 -22.70
N ARG A 135 -10.30 7.27 -23.02
CA ARG A 135 -9.92 7.66 -24.39
C ARG A 135 -10.19 6.56 -25.42
N ILE A 136 -9.97 5.29 -25.06
CA ILE A 136 -10.30 4.17 -25.95
C ILE A 136 -11.80 4.10 -26.20
N TYR A 137 -12.63 4.23 -25.16
CA TYR A 137 -14.09 4.25 -25.33
C TYR A 137 -14.54 5.42 -26.22
N ASP A 138 -14.00 6.62 -25.99
CA ASP A 138 -14.31 7.80 -26.81
C ASP A 138 -13.95 7.57 -28.31
N ILE A 139 -12.83 6.88 -28.58
CA ILE A 139 -12.42 6.54 -29.97
C ILE A 139 -13.34 5.48 -30.56
N ILE A 140 -13.76 4.48 -29.81
CA ILE A 140 -14.67 3.43 -30.29
C ILE A 140 -16.04 4.02 -30.61
N ASP A 141 -16.55 4.94 -29.79
CA ASP A 141 -17.82 5.61 -29.98
C ASP A 141 -17.80 6.59 -31.19
N ILE A 142 -16.62 7.18 -31.46
CA ILE A 142 -16.43 8.08 -32.63
C ILE A 142 -16.27 7.30 -33.94
N CYS A 143 -15.81 6.02 -33.89
CA CYS A 143 -15.79 5.14 -35.04
C CYS A 143 -17.17 4.49 -35.20
N PRO A 144 -18.12 5.06 -35.94
CA PRO A 144 -19.37 4.38 -36.27
C PRO A 144 -18.96 3.10 -37.01
N THR A 145 -19.14 1.96 -36.39
CA THR A 145 -19.12 0.69 -37.08
C THR A 145 -20.13 0.84 -38.22
N ASN A 146 -19.62 1.15 -39.43
CA ASN A 146 -20.44 1.19 -40.64
C ASN A 146 -21.30 -0.05 -40.61
N GLY A 147 -22.59 0.17 -40.36
CA GLY A 147 -23.71 -0.72 -40.16
C GLY A 147 -23.65 -2.09 -40.84
N ARG A 148 -22.69 -2.91 -40.57
CA ARG A 148 -22.81 -4.34 -40.74
C ARG A 148 -23.64 -4.89 -39.59
N LYS A 149 -24.98 -4.80 -39.75
CA LYS A 149 -25.89 -5.65 -38.98
C LYS A 149 -25.41 -7.06 -39.18
N ILE A 150 -24.80 -7.63 -38.14
CA ILE A 150 -24.54 -9.07 -38.09
C ILE A 150 -25.92 -9.70 -38.02
N ASN A 151 -26.35 -10.23 -39.19
CA ASN A 151 -27.63 -10.89 -39.33
C ASN A 151 -27.51 -12.25 -38.65
N THR A 152 -27.81 -12.32 -37.37
CA THR A 152 -27.84 -13.56 -36.57
C THR A 152 -29.12 -14.37 -36.84
N ASN A 153 -29.48 -14.51 -38.10
CA ASN A 153 -30.51 -15.47 -38.51
C ASN A 153 -29.88 -16.87 -38.65
N TYR A 154 -29.49 -17.47 -37.54
CA TYR A 154 -29.40 -18.93 -37.47
C TYR A 154 -30.82 -19.48 -37.43
N LYS A 155 -31.38 -19.78 -38.64
CA LYS A 155 -32.52 -20.66 -38.74
C LYS A 155 -32.15 -22.02 -38.16
N ASN A 156 -32.77 -22.36 -37.06
CA ASN A 156 -32.84 -23.75 -36.61
C ASN A 156 -33.60 -24.50 -37.70
N GLY A 157 -32.83 -25.23 -38.54
CA GLY A 157 -33.35 -26.24 -39.44
C GLY A 157 -33.78 -27.45 -38.59
N GLY A 158 -35.08 -27.56 -38.38
CA GLY A 158 -35.66 -28.80 -37.94
C GLY A 158 -35.51 -29.83 -39.07
N ASN A 159 -35.02 -30.99 -38.71
CA ASN A 159 -35.15 -32.19 -39.54
C ASN A 159 -36.27 -33.05 -38.99
N GLU A 160 -37.12 -33.37 -39.89
CA GLU A 160 -38.08 -34.47 -39.84
C GLU A 160 -37.34 -35.79 -39.75
#